data_77ae82d363135e9fa8c0076dcf9d26cf
#
_entry.id   77ae82d363135e9fa8c0076dcf9d26cf
#
_cell.length_a   1.000
_cell.length_b   1.000
_cell.length_c   1.000
_cell.angle_alpha   90.00
_cell.angle_beta   90.00
_cell.angle_gamma   90.00
#
_symmetry.space_group_name_H-M   'P 1'
#
loop_
_entity.id
_entity.type
_entity.pdbx_description
1 polymer ?
#
loop_
_entity_poly.entity_id
_entity_poly.type
_entity_poly.pdbx_seq_one_letter_code
_entity_poly.pdbx_strand_id
1 'polypeptide(L)'
;MFGVRDGANSSTLAWFGRGGSVRSVFVTSGTPEHTELLDELAESLRSLGLDARADADSLSVDGVRHIVLLLARAHPTPADLAALVGGAGGRGPAVLVADRLSEAGRAVLRDAGWGWVDRRGHVRVWAPGLRVESPVAGRADDARRDSGNVWTTVGLEIALHALMHPDELVTARRVAPEIGRSVGTTHELIARFSAAGLVGPRTHRPLLPELFWETAANWPDRDWTPLPVPIAEAAARVGPDDLVRVDERAATLGGARIAAAGELPARCYVRSPGALRRLRSLVDRDEPTRSWIRPSPVEWLPLNDEHPPDAQHPWSVAHPMLCAVRLAADPARGREIVEDWGIVPTGAEPADP
;
A
#
# COMPACT_ATOMS: atom_id res chain seq x y z
N MET A 1 -9.49 -53.68 39.15
CA MET A 1 -10.45 -52.72 38.59
C MET A 1 -9.86 -51.33 38.87
N PHE A 2 -9.01 -50.85 37.96
CA PHE A 2 -8.36 -49.54 38.07
C PHE A 2 -8.82 -48.71 36.86
N GLY A 3 -9.56 -47.65 37.13
CA GLY A 3 -10.01 -46.71 36.11
C GLY A 3 -8.89 -45.68 35.85
N VAL A 4 -8.49 -45.61 34.61
CA VAL A 4 -7.62 -44.55 34.11
C VAL A 4 -8.50 -43.33 33.81
N ARG A 5 -8.27 -42.21 34.48
CA ARG A 5 -8.84 -40.92 34.13
C ARG A 5 -7.92 -40.24 33.11
N ASP A 6 -8.40 -40.06 31.88
CA ASP A 6 -7.79 -39.19 30.90
C ASP A 6 -7.97 -37.74 31.35
N GLY A 7 -6.86 -37.09 31.69
CA GLY A 7 -6.80 -35.68 32.01
C GLY A 7 -6.57 -34.89 30.71
N ALA A 8 -7.61 -34.27 30.17
CA ALA A 8 -7.48 -33.30 29.12
C ALA A 8 -6.71 -32.06 29.64
N ASN A 9 -5.49 -31.89 29.16
CA ASN A 9 -4.62 -30.77 29.50
C ASN A 9 -4.98 -29.58 28.62
N SER A 10 -5.97 -28.79 29.03
CA SER A 10 -6.30 -27.49 28.44
C SER A 10 -5.29 -26.46 28.94
N SER A 11 -4.23 -26.25 28.21
CA SER A 11 -3.26 -25.19 28.52
C SER A 11 -3.75 -23.84 28.00
N THR A 12 -4.60 -23.18 28.77
CA THR A 12 -4.95 -21.78 28.57
C THR A 12 -3.77 -20.94 29.07
N LEU A 13 -2.97 -20.35 28.16
CA LEU A 13 -1.96 -19.36 28.50
C LEU A 13 -2.47 -17.97 28.15
N ALA A 14 -3.08 -17.29 29.15
CA ALA A 14 -3.31 -15.86 29.10
C ALA A 14 -2.00 -15.15 29.52
N TRP A 15 -1.43 -14.38 28.61
CA TRP A 15 -0.32 -13.50 28.91
C TRP A 15 -0.83 -12.07 29.14
N PHE A 16 -0.73 -11.58 30.38
CA PHE A 16 -1.03 -10.20 30.74
C PHE A 16 0.27 -9.39 30.64
N GLY A 17 0.47 -8.69 29.52
CA GLY A 17 1.44 -7.61 29.41
C GLY A 17 0.83 -6.31 29.97
N ARG A 18 1.54 -5.65 30.89
CA ARG A 18 1.18 -4.31 31.36
C ARG A 18 1.44 -3.31 30.23
N GLY A 19 0.43 -2.54 29.86
CA GLY A 19 0.55 -1.34 29.04
C GLY A 19 0.15 -1.54 27.57
N GLY A 20 -0.93 -0.89 27.13
CA GLY A 20 -1.29 -0.70 25.73
C GLY A 20 -2.11 -1.85 25.11
N SER A 21 -3.36 -1.55 24.77
CA SER A 21 -4.37 -2.51 24.29
C SER A 21 -4.05 -3.09 22.88
N VAL A 22 -3.13 -4.03 22.81
CA VAL A 22 -3.07 -4.97 21.67
C VAL A 22 -3.64 -6.30 22.15
N ARG A 23 -4.90 -6.58 21.84
CA ARG A 23 -5.49 -7.90 22.09
C ARG A 23 -4.85 -8.90 21.14
N SER A 24 -3.80 -9.58 21.60
CA SER A 24 -3.27 -10.78 20.96
C SER A 24 -4.26 -11.90 21.18
N VAL A 25 -5.09 -12.21 20.19
CA VAL A 25 -5.95 -13.39 20.23
C VAL A 25 -5.11 -14.57 19.69
N PHE A 26 -4.55 -15.36 20.60
CA PHE A 26 -4.11 -16.71 20.25
C PHE A 26 -5.39 -17.52 20.07
N VAL A 27 -5.64 -17.98 18.86
CA VAL A 27 -6.78 -18.87 18.62
C VAL A 27 -6.36 -20.26 19.03
N THR A 28 -6.96 -20.77 20.08
CA THR A 28 -6.71 -22.14 20.57
C THR A 28 -7.38 -23.15 19.66
N SER A 29 -6.70 -24.28 19.39
CA SER A 29 -7.24 -25.39 18.63
C SER A 29 -8.64 -25.78 19.14
N GLY A 30 -9.59 -25.99 18.21
CA GLY A 30 -10.96 -26.41 18.54
C GLY A 30 -11.95 -25.28 18.81
N THR A 31 -11.57 -23.99 18.67
CA THR A 31 -12.54 -22.90 18.69
C THR A 31 -13.17 -22.70 17.30
N PRO A 32 -14.41 -22.19 17.21
CA PRO A 32 -15.02 -21.86 15.90
C PRO A 32 -14.13 -20.93 15.05
N GLU A 33 -13.50 -19.94 15.67
CA GLU A 33 -12.57 -19.02 14.98
C GLU A 33 -11.34 -19.74 14.41
N HIS A 34 -10.82 -20.78 15.11
CA HIS A 34 -9.70 -21.57 14.62
C HIS A 34 -10.10 -22.38 13.38
N THR A 35 -11.29 -22.97 13.42
CA THR A 35 -11.82 -23.74 12.29
C THR A 35 -12.01 -22.86 11.06
N GLU A 36 -12.57 -21.65 11.23
CA GLU A 36 -12.74 -20.70 10.14
C GLU A 36 -11.40 -20.29 9.50
N LEU A 37 -10.35 -20.09 10.31
CA LEU A 37 -9.01 -19.74 9.80
C LEU A 37 -8.35 -20.94 9.08
N LEU A 38 -8.59 -22.19 9.56
CA LEU A 38 -8.13 -23.40 8.87
C LEU A 38 -8.83 -23.56 7.53
N ASP A 39 -10.14 -23.34 7.48
CA ASP A 39 -10.92 -23.40 6.23
C ASP A 39 -10.42 -22.35 5.22
N GLU A 40 -10.13 -21.14 5.67
CA GLU A 40 -9.61 -20.07 4.84
C GLU A 40 -8.22 -20.41 4.26
N LEU A 41 -7.35 -21.00 5.10
CA LEU A 41 -6.04 -21.48 4.65
C LEU A 41 -6.17 -22.62 3.63
N ALA A 42 -7.04 -23.58 3.90
CA ALA A 42 -7.30 -24.69 2.99
C ALA A 42 -7.87 -24.20 1.64
N GLU A 43 -8.78 -23.24 1.65
CA GLU A 43 -9.32 -22.60 0.44
C GLU A 43 -8.22 -21.93 -0.38
N SER A 44 -7.35 -21.19 0.29
CA SER A 44 -6.22 -20.52 -0.36
C SER A 44 -5.28 -21.52 -1.04
N LEU A 45 -5.01 -22.66 -0.41
CA LEU A 45 -4.18 -23.72 -0.99
C LEU A 45 -4.89 -24.47 -2.14
N ARG A 46 -6.21 -24.69 -2.02
CA ARG A 46 -7.02 -25.30 -3.10
C ARG A 46 -7.02 -24.41 -4.35
N SER A 47 -7.05 -23.10 -4.18
CA SER A 47 -6.97 -22.16 -5.31
C SER A 47 -5.65 -22.25 -6.10
N LEU A 48 -4.61 -22.83 -5.48
CA LEU A 48 -3.31 -23.14 -6.11
C LEU A 48 -3.24 -24.57 -6.70
N GLY A 49 -4.35 -25.31 -6.65
CA GLY A 49 -4.41 -26.68 -7.20
C GLY A 49 -3.96 -27.78 -6.25
N LEU A 50 -3.77 -27.51 -4.96
CA LEU A 50 -3.42 -28.49 -3.95
C LEU A 50 -4.69 -29.17 -3.37
N ASP A 51 -4.63 -30.47 -3.05
CA ASP A 51 -5.73 -31.13 -2.31
C ASP A 51 -5.60 -30.79 -0.81
N ALA A 52 -6.19 -29.65 -0.44
CA ALA A 52 -6.13 -29.14 0.93
C ALA A 52 -7.49 -29.24 1.63
N ARG A 53 -7.50 -29.78 2.85
CA ARG A 53 -8.69 -29.92 3.70
C ARG A 53 -8.38 -29.49 5.12
N ALA A 54 -9.32 -28.76 5.71
CA ALA A 54 -9.28 -28.41 7.11
C ALA A 54 -9.98 -29.50 7.94
N ASP A 55 -9.34 -29.93 9.00
CA ASP A 55 -9.93 -30.72 10.08
C ASP A 55 -10.04 -29.84 11.34
N ALA A 56 -10.64 -30.33 12.41
CA ALA A 56 -10.92 -29.54 13.60
C ALA A 56 -9.67 -28.82 14.19
N ASP A 57 -8.48 -29.37 14.04
CA ASP A 57 -7.22 -28.89 14.64
C ASP A 57 -6.00 -28.97 13.69
N SER A 58 -6.22 -29.34 12.44
CA SER A 58 -5.12 -29.61 11.51
C SER A 58 -5.52 -29.32 10.06
N LEU A 59 -4.49 -29.13 9.24
CA LEU A 59 -4.59 -28.99 7.80
C LEU A 59 -4.03 -30.25 7.14
N SER A 60 -4.80 -30.88 6.25
CA SER A 60 -4.32 -31.96 5.38
C SER A 60 -4.04 -31.39 4.00
N VAL A 61 -2.83 -31.62 3.47
CA VAL A 61 -2.45 -31.21 2.11
C VAL A 61 -1.86 -32.41 1.40
N ASP A 62 -2.43 -32.79 0.25
CA ASP A 62 -2.05 -33.96 -0.53
C ASP A 62 -1.97 -35.23 0.31
N GLY A 63 -2.90 -35.39 1.26
CA GLY A 63 -2.97 -36.53 2.16
C GLY A 63 -2.00 -36.47 3.35
N VAL A 64 -1.17 -35.45 3.49
CA VAL A 64 -0.27 -35.24 4.62
C VAL A 64 -0.90 -34.30 5.62
N ARG A 65 -0.96 -34.71 6.89
CA ARG A 65 -1.51 -33.91 7.97
C ARG A 65 -0.46 -32.97 8.55
N HIS A 66 -0.81 -31.68 8.67
CA HIS A 66 0.00 -30.62 9.26
C HIS A 66 -0.72 -30.00 10.47
N ILE A 67 -0.05 -29.91 11.59
CA ILE A 67 -0.51 -29.13 12.74
C ILE A 67 0.09 -27.72 12.60
N VAL A 68 -0.76 -26.72 12.49
CA VAL A 68 -0.36 -25.34 12.22
C VAL A 68 -0.91 -24.45 13.32
N LEU A 69 -0.04 -23.63 13.92
CA LEU A 69 -0.47 -22.58 14.82
C LEU A 69 -1.02 -21.41 13.98
N LEU A 70 -2.31 -21.11 14.13
CA LEU A 70 -2.97 -20.01 13.43
C LEU A 70 -3.15 -18.81 14.34
N LEU A 71 -2.89 -17.64 13.78
CA LEU A 71 -3.08 -16.37 14.45
C LEU A 71 -3.80 -15.42 13.49
N ALA A 72 -4.74 -14.65 13.99
CA ALA A 72 -5.45 -13.64 13.19
C ALA A 72 -5.04 -12.22 13.61
N ARG A 73 -4.86 -11.36 12.63
CA ARG A 73 -4.65 -9.92 12.78
C ARG A 73 -5.27 -9.19 11.60
N ALA A 74 -5.93 -8.10 11.83
CA ALA A 74 -6.46 -7.31 10.72
C ALA A 74 -5.33 -6.62 9.94
N HIS A 75 -4.58 -5.74 10.60
CA HIS A 75 -3.55 -4.91 9.97
C HIS A 75 -2.33 -4.80 10.89
N PRO A 76 -1.51 -5.86 11.02
CA PRO A 76 -0.34 -5.82 11.89
C PRO A 76 0.76 -4.97 11.27
N THR A 77 1.38 -4.10 12.08
CA THR A 77 2.59 -3.39 11.70
C THR A 77 3.81 -4.32 11.78
N PRO A 78 4.95 -4.00 11.12
CA PRO A 78 6.17 -4.76 11.27
C PRO A 78 6.64 -4.90 12.73
N ALA A 79 6.45 -3.86 13.55
CA ALA A 79 6.77 -3.88 14.99
C ALA A 79 5.88 -4.85 15.76
N ASP A 80 4.56 -4.87 15.50
CA ASP A 80 3.62 -5.84 16.09
C ASP A 80 4.01 -7.27 15.72
N LEU A 81 4.44 -7.49 14.48
CA LEU A 81 4.88 -8.79 14.00
C LEU A 81 6.18 -9.24 14.65
N ALA A 82 7.15 -8.35 14.81
CA ALA A 82 8.40 -8.63 15.52
C ALA A 82 8.14 -9.02 16.98
N ALA A 83 7.27 -8.29 17.67
CA ALA A 83 6.86 -8.60 19.04
C ALA A 83 6.13 -9.95 19.13
N LEU A 84 5.24 -10.23 18.15
CA LEU A 84 4.49 -11.48 18.07
C LEU A 84 5.42 -12.69 17.88
N VAL A 85 6.36 -12.59 16.95
CA VAL A 85 7.37 -13.62 16.66
C VAL A 85 8.26 -13.86 17.88
N GLY A 86 8.75 -12.79 18.52
CA GLY A 86 9.56 -12.87 19.74
C GLY A 86 8.83 -13.54 20.90
N GLY A 87 7.53 -13.35 21.03
CA GLY A 87 6.69 -13.94 22.07
C GLY A 87 6.28 -15.40 21.81
N ALA A 88 6.36 -15.88 20.59
CA ALA A 88 5.87 -17.23 20.23
C ALA A 88 6.78 -18.40 20.66
N GLY A 89 8.01 -18.14 21.06
CA GLY A 89 8.87 -19.11 21.75
C GLY A 89 9.18 -20.41 20.98
N GLY A 90 9.31 -20.38 19.66
CA GLY A 90 9.74 -21.54 18.85
C GLY A 90 8.70 -22.68 18.73
N ARG A 91 7.42 -22.39 18.92
CA ARG A 91 6.33 -23.35 18.79
C ARG A 91 6.00 -23.60 17.32
N GLY A 92 6.55 -24.68 16.72
CA GLY A 92 6.10 -25.25 15.45
C GLY A 92 5.85 -24.26 14.26
N PRO A 93 5.41 -24.77 13.12
CA PRO A 93 5.04 -23.92 11.99
C PRO A 93 3.83 -23.04 12.35
N ALA A 94 4.03 -21.72 12.30
CA ALA A 94 2.99 -20.74 12.56
C ALA A 94 2.57 -20.06 11.24
N VAL A 95 1.28 -19.83 11.08
CA VAL A 95 0.71 -19.08 9.95
C VAL A 95 -0.13 -17.94 10.48
N LEU A 96 0.19 -16.74 10.05
CA LEU A 96 -0.58 -15.54 10.36
C LEU A 96 -1.62 -15.31 9.27
N VAL A 97 -2.89 -15.23 9.66
CA VAL A 97 -3.98 -14.80 8.77
C VAL A 97 -4.20 -13.30 9.02
N ALA A 98 -4.07 -12.50 7.98
CA ALA A 98 -4.24 -11.05 8.07
C ALA A 98 -5.08 -10.52 6.91
N ASP A 99 -5.85 -9.45 7.16
CA ASP A 99 -6.57 -8.76 6.09
C ASP A 99 -5.57 -8.13 5.11
N ARG A 100 -4.41 -7.71 5.65
CA ARG A 100 -3.31 -7.14 4.87
C ARG A 100 -1.97 -7.33 5.57
N LEU A 101 -0.93 -7.62 4.79
CA LEU A 101 0.46 -7.61 5.21
C LEU A 101 1.28 -6.70 4.29
N SER A 102 2.04 -5.77 4.88
CA SER A 102 3.05 -5.00 4.17
C SER A 102 4.24 -5.88 3.76
N GLU A 103 5.01 -5.48 2.77
CA GLU A 103 6.22 -6.22 2.39
C GLU A 103 7.23 -6.28 3.55
N ALA A 104 7.39 -5.19 4.31
CA ALA A 104 8.21 -5.19 5.52
C ALA A 104 7.67 -6.17 6.57
N GLY A 105 6.35 -6.26 6.75
CA GLY A 105 5.73 -7.27 7.61
C GLY A 105 5.95 -8.70 7.13
N ARG A 106 5.87 -8.94 5.83
CA ARG A 106 6.19 -10.25 5.24
C ARG A 106 7.67 -10.61 5.42
N ALA A 107 8.59 -9.64 5.33
CA ALA A 107 10.00 -9.85 5.60
C ALA A 107 10.23 -10.34 7.05
N VAL A 108 9.64 -9.68 8.05
CA VAL A 108 9.71 -10.10 9.46
C VAL A 108 9.22 -11.53 9.65
N LEU A 109 8.08 -11.89 9.05
CA LEU A 109 7.53 -13.25 9.14
C LEU A 109 8.42 -14.27 8.40
N ARG A 110 8.97 -13.89 7.25
CA ARG A 110 9.87 -14.73 6.45
C ARG A 110 11.15 -15.07 7.21
N ASP A 111 11.77 -14.08 7.84
CA ASP A 111 13.00 -14.23 8.62
C ASP A 111 12.77 -15.11 9.86
N ALA A 112 11.57 -15.06 10.42
CA ALA A 112 11.15 -15.91 11.53
C ALA A 112 10.71 -17.33 11.09
N GLY A 113 10.68 -17.63 9.80
CA GLY A 113 10.22 -18.92 9.27
C GLY A 113 8.71 -19.13 9.36
N TRP A 114 7.93 -18.05 9.55
CA TRP A 114 6.48 -18.11 9.61
C TRP A 114 5.83 -18.10 8.23
N GLY A 115 4.65 -18.72 8.15
CA GLY A 115 3.73 -18.58 7.02
C GLY A 115 2.75 -17.43 7.23
N TRP A 116 2.00 -17.11 6.18
CA TRP A 116 0.88 -16.18 6.23
C TRP A 116 -0.18 -16.47 5.17
N VAL A 117 -1.38 -16.02 5.45
CA VAL A 117 -2.44 -15.78 4.48
C VAL A 117 -2.73 -14.29 4.52
N ASP A 118 -2.40 -13.60 3.44
CA ASP A 118 -2.78 -12.21 3.21
C ASP A 118 -4.06 -12.24 2.36
N ARG A 119 -5.18 -11.81 2.94
CA ARG A 119 -6.49 -11.82 2.28
C ARG A 119 -6.54 -10.97 1.01
N ARG A 120 -5.50 -10.16 0.75
CA ARG A 120 -5.32 -9.44 -0.51
C ARG A 120 -4.73 -10.27 -1.64
N GLY A 121 -4.48 -11.55 -1.40
CA GLY A 121 -4.11 -12.48 -2.45
C GLY A 121 -2.67 -12.94 -2.42
N HIS A 122 -2.13 -13.25 -1.26
CA HIS A 122 -0.82 -13.87 -1.13
C HIS A 122 -0.80 -14.90 0.00
N VAL A 123 -0.34 -16.09 -0.27
CA VAL A 123 -0.18 -17.15 0.72
C VAL A 123 1.26 -17.61 0.80
N ARG A 124 1.73 -17.84 2.01
CA ARG A 124 2.97 -18.59 2.29
C ARG A 124 2.71 -19.60 3.39
N VAL A 125 3.04 -20.87 3.15
CA VAL A 125 2.99 -21.92 4.15
C VAL A 125 4.30 -22.69 4.12
N TRP A 126 4.99 -22.73 5.25
CA TRP A 126 6.20 -23.52 5.42
C TRP A 126 6.04 -24.45 6.59
N ALA A 127 5.85 -25.72 6.27
CA ALA A 127 5.78 -26.80 7.23
C ALA A 127 6.65 -27.97 6.72
N PRO A 128 7.01 -28.95 7.56
CA PRO A 128 7.72 -30.14 7.12
C PRO A 128 7.01 -30.82 5.94
N GLY A 129 7.67 -30.91 4.79
CA GLY A 129 7.11 -31.48 3.57
C GLY A 129 6.19 -30.55 2.76
N LEU A 130 5.86 -29.35 3.25
CA LEU A 130 5.01 -28.41 2.54
C LEU A 130 5.68 -27.02 2.46
N ARG A 131 5.98 -26.57 1.25
CA ARG A 131 6.53 -25.24 0.98
C ARG A 131 5.80 -24.57 -0.16
N VAL A 132 4.96 -23.62 0.15
CA VAL A 132 4.16 -22.87 -0.79
C VAL A 132 4.38 -21.38 -0.53
N GLU A 133 4.69 -20.61 -1.55
CA GLU A 133 4.65 -19.14 -1.52
C GLU A 133 4.16 -18.69 -2.90
N SER A 134 2.98 -18.12 -2.98
CA SER A 134 2.34 -17.75 -4.23
C SER A 134 1.31 -16.64 -4.05
N PRO A 135 1.13 -15.77 -5.06
CA PRO A 135 -0.10 -15.01 -5.16
C PRO A 135 -1.27 -15.98 -5.35
N VAL A 136 -2.37 -15.74 -4.66
CA VAL A 136 -3.64 -16.46 -4.79
C VAL A 136 -4.69 -15.50 -5.31
N ALA A 137 -5.67 -16.01 -6.08
CA ALA A 137 -6.83 -15.20 -6.45
C ALA A 137 -7.53 -14.78 -5.13
N GLY A 138 -7.34 -13.51 -4.77
CA GLY A 138 -7.69 -13.08 -3.42
C GLY A 138 -9.19 -12.91 -3.25
N ARG A 139 -9.68 -13.17 -2.05
CA ARG A 139 -10.89 -12.55 -1.51
C ARG A 139 -10.84 -11.01 -1.60
N ALA A 140 -9.66 -10.44 -1.82
CA ALA A 140 -9.46 -9.02 -2.08
C ALA A 140 -10.19 -8.51 -3.33
N ASP A 141 -10.48 -9.37 -4.32
CA ASP A 141 -11.32 -8.95 -5.44
C ASP A 141 -12.79 -8.82 -5.02
N ASP A 142 -13.26 -9.61 -4.07
CA ASP A 142 -14.62 -9.48 -3.54
C ASP A 142 -14.73 -8.33 -2.53
N ALA A 143 -13.75 -8.14 -1.65
CA ALA A 143 -13.69 -6.98 -0.76
C ALA A 143 -13.42 -5.67 -1.52
N ARG A 144 -12.69 -5.70 -2.63
CA ARG A 144 -12.56 -4.54 -3.54
C ARG A 144 -13.88 -4.23 -4.28
N ARG A 145 -14.69 -5.24 -4.59
CA ARG A 145 -16.03 -5.03 -5.17
C ARG A 145 -17.01 -4.47 -4.15
N ASP A 146 -16.94 -4.91 -2.88
CA ASP A 146 -17.82 -4.45 -1.80
C ASP A 146 -17.42 -3.09 -1.21
N SER A 147 -16.11 -2.78 -1.13
CA SER A 147 -15.63 -1.49 -0.60
C SER A 147 -15.72 -0.34 -1.61
N GLY A 148 -16.05 -0.61 -2.87
CA GLY A 148 -15.94 0.35 -3.97
C GLY A 148 -14.48 0.80 -4.19
N ASN A 149 -14.12 1.15 -5.44
CA ASN A 149 -12.77 1.60 -5.74
C ASN A 149 -12.44 2.90 -4.96
N VAL A 150 -11.56 2.85 -3.96
CA VAL A 150 -11.11 4.04 -3.23
C VAL A 150 -10.16 4.91 -4.07
N TRP A 151 -9.56 4.35 -5.11
CA TRP A 151 -8.59 5.01 -5.98
C TRP A 151 -9.24 5.79 -7.12
N THR A 152 -10.26 6.56 -6.77
CA THR A 152 -10.87 7.57 -7.64
C THR A 152 -10.02 8.84 -7.61
N THR A 153 -10.30 9.80 -8.51
CA THR A 153 -9.66 11.13 -8.47
C THR A 153 -9.65 11.72 -7.07
N VAL A 154 -10.81 11.75 -6.39
CA VAL A 154 -10.93 12.28 -5.02
C VAL A 154 -10.19 11.41 -4.01
N GLY A 155 -10.19 10.10 -4.18
CA GLY A 155 -9.44 9.19 -3.33
C GLY A 155 -7.92 9.40 -3.42
N LEU A 156 -7.40 9.60 -4.64
CA LEU A 156 -5.99 9.94 -4.84
C LEU A 156 -5.63 11.30 -4.22
N GLU A 157 -6.52 12.29 -4.27
CA GLU A 157 -6.35 13.59 -3.63
C GLU A 157 -6.30 13.47 -2.11
N ILE A 158 -7.20 12.68 -1.51
CA ILE A 158 -7.20 12.40 -0.06
C ILE A 158 -5.91 11.70 0.35
N ALA A 159 -5.46 10.70 -0.42
CA ALA A 159 -4.23 9.97 -0.14
C ALA A 159 -3.00 10.88 -0.22
N LEU A 160 -2.89 11.70 -1.26
CA LEU A 160 -1.80 12.69 -1.39
C LEU A 160 -1.79 13.68 -0.23
N HIS A 161 -2.95 14.24 0.13
CA HIS A 161 -3.06 15.15 1.26
C HIS A 161 -2.57 14.47 2.55
N ALA A 162 -3.02 13.25 2.82
CA ALA A 162 -2.61 12.50 4.01
C ALA A 162 -1.10 12.17 4.03
N LEU A 163 -0.50 11.92 2.86
CA LEU A 163 0.94 11.66 2.72
C LEU A 163 1.79 12.92 2.91
N MET A 164 1.25 14.09 2.51
CA MET A 164 1.92 15.38 2.72
C MET A 164 1.82 15.85 4.16
N HIS A 165 0.82 15.40 4.90
CA HIS A 165 0.54 15.78 6.29
C HIS A 165 0.46 14.53 7.19
N PRO A 166 1.56 13.74 7.34
CA PRO A 166 1.54 12.43 7.98
C PRO A 166 1.17 12.48 9.47
N ASP A 167 1.44 13.58 10.14
CA ASP A 167 1.16 13.79 11.56
C ASP A 167 -0.26 14.29 11.84
N GLU A 168 -1.03 14.57 10.79
CA GLU A 168 -2.36 15.15 10.91
C GLU A 168 -3.47 14.10 10.88
N LEU A 169 -4.64 14.49 11.41
CA LEU A 169 -5.81 13.61 11.35
C LEU A 169 -6.48 13.69 9.98
N VAL A 170 -6.68 12.55 9.35
CA VAL A 170 -7.39 12.40 8.08
C VAL A 170 -8.90 12.43 8.38
N THR A 171 -9.46 13.62 8.48
CA THR A 171 -10.89 13.82 8.70
C THR A 171 -11.52 14.63 7.57
N ALA A 172 -12.78 14.35 7.25
CA ALA A 172 -13.43 15.03 6.13
C ALA A 172 -13.54 16.56 6.31
N ARG A 173 -13.71 17.02 7.56
CA ARG A 173 -13.78 18.47 7.86
C ARG A 173 -12.46 19.20 7.60
N ARG A 174 -11.34 18.50 7.73
CA ARG A 174 -10.00 19.06 7.48
C ARG A 174 -9.62 18.91 6.01
N VAL A 175 -9.71 17.71 5.47
CA VAL A 175 -9.23 17.39 4.11
C VAL A 175 -10.08 18.04 3.03
N ALA A 176 -11.42 17.98 3.14
CA ALA A 176 -12.33 18.41 2.09
C ALA A 176 -12.12 19.86 1.61
N PRO A 177 -11.96 20.87 2.51
CA PRO A 177 -11.71 22.26 2.08
C PRO A 177 -10.39 22.42 1.33
N GLU A 178 -9.34 21.71 1.74
CA GLU A 178 -8.00 21.84 1.18
C GLU A 178 -7.92 21.25 -0.22
N ILE A 179 -8.59 20.12 -0.48
CA ILE A 179 -8.64 19.52 -1.82
C ILE A 179 -9.81 20.04 -2.67
N GLY A 180 -10.60 20.99 -2.18
CA GLY A 180 -11.73 21.59 -2.89
C GLY A 180 -12.91 20.61 -3.14
N ARG A 181 -13.17 19.68 -2.23
CA ARG A 181 -14.21 18.66 -2.37
C ARG A 181 -15.33 18.80 -1.33
N SER A 182 -16.46 18.11 -1.56
CA SER A 182 -17.55 18.09 -0.58
C SER A 182 -17.18 17.26 0.65
N VAL A 183 -17.59 17.71 1.83
CA VAL A 183 -17.36 16.99 3.10
C VAL A 183 -18.01 15.59 3.06
N GLY A 184 -19.19 15.45 2.43
CA GLY A 184 -19.88 14.17 2.31
C GLY A 184 -19.10 13.13 1.51
N THR A 185 -18.65 13.49 0.29
CA THR A 185 -17.83 12.60 -0.55
C THR A 185 -16.51 12.24 0.13
N THR A 186 -15.85 13.23 0.75
CA THR A 186 -14.58 13.00 1.46
C THR A 186 -14.78 12.08 2.66
N HIS A 187 -15.87 12.24 3.41
CA HIS A 187 -16.19 11.37 4.56
C HIS A 187 -16.39 9.92 4.15
N GLU A 188 -17.16 9.68 3.09
CA GLU A 188 -17.41 8.34 2.56
C GLU A 188 -16.11 7.65 2.12
N LEU A 189 -15.25 8.37 1.39
CA LEU A 189 -13.96 7.82 0.95
C LEU A 189 -13.00 7.57 2.11
N ILE A 190 -12.91 8.46 3.12
CA ILE A 190 -12.09 8.23 4.32
C ILE A 190 -12.58 6.98 5.07
N ALA A 191 -13.90 6.75 5.19
CA ALA A 191 -14.43 5.54 5.78
C ALA A 191 -13.98 4.29 5.00
N ARG A 192 -13.98 4.35 3.67
CA ARG A 192 -13.47 3.27 2.81
C ARG A 192 -11.95 3.08 2.95
N PHE A 193 -11.17 4.16 3.07
CA PHE A 193 -9.74 4.07 3.38
C PHE A 193 -9.48 3.40 4.74
N SER A 194 -10.31 3.69 5.74
CA SER A 194 -10.23 3.03 7.04
C SER A 194 -10.59 1.55 6.94
N ALA A 195 -11.64 1.20 6.20
CA ALA A 195 -12.02 -0.19 5.95
C ALA A 195 -10.93 -0.94 5.14
N ALA A 196 -10.22 -0.23 4.24
CA ALA A 196 -9.08 -0.77 3.50
C ALA A 196 -7.78 -0.85 4.33
N GLY A 197 -7.77 -0.42 5.59
CA GLY A 197 -6.59 -0.42 6.45
C GLY A 197 -5.49 0.53 5.98
N LEU A 198 -5.86 1.69 5.44
CA LEU A 198 -4.96 2.75 4.98
C LEU A 198 -5.02 4.00 5.85
N VAL A 199 -6.09 4.12 6.64
CA VAL A 199 -6.26 5.12 7.68
C VAL A 199 -6.73 4.41 8.96
N GLY A 200 -6.13 4.74 10.08
CA GLY A 200 -6.47 4.12 11.36
C GLY A 200 -7.93 4.41 11.77
N PRO A 201 -8.76 3.38 12.03
CA PRO A 201 -10.21 3.55 12.26
C PRO A 201 -10.53 4.31 13.56
N ARG A 202 -9.61 4.33 14.52
CA ARG A 202 -9.75 5.05 15.81
C ARG A 202 -8.85 6.27 15.90
N THR A 203 -7.67 6.20 15.32
CA THR A 203 -6.68 7.26 15.37
C THR A 203 -6.91 8.31 14.30
N HIS A 204 -7.62 7.96 13.22
CA HIS A 204 -7.78 8.78 12.02
C HIS A 204 -6.43 9.23 11.43
N ARG A 205 -5.34 8.53 11.70
CA ARG A 205 -4.02 8.82 11.13
C ARG A 205 -3.76 7.96 9.92
N PRO A 206 -2.97 8.43 8.93
CA PRO A 206 -2.55 7.59 7.82
C PRO A 206 -1.71 6.42 8.36
N LEU A 207 -1.92 5.22 7.81
CA LEU A 207 -1.09 4.05 8.10
C LEU A 207 0.08 4.02 7.12
N LEU A 208 1.26 4.31 7.62
CA LEU A 208 2.49 4.48 6.84
C LEU A 208 3.48 3.35 7.15
N PRO A 209 4.26 2.91 6.16
CA PRO A 209 4.37 3.41 4.78
C PRO A 209 3.29 2.86 3.82
N GLU A 210 2.34 2.08 4.31
CA GLU A 210 1.36 1.34 3.51
C GLU A 210 0.54 2.26 2.59
N LEU A 211 0.02 3.37 3.13
CA LEU A 211 -0.75 4.33 2.33
C LEU A 211 0.07 4.83 1.14
N PHE A 212 1.38 5.08 1.32
CA PHE A 212 2.25 5.53 0.24
C PHE A 212 2.34 4.47 -0.87
N TRP A 213 2.69 3.22 -0.54
CA TRP A 213 2.90 2.18 -1.54
C TRP A 213 1.61 1.79 -2.27
N GLU A 214 0.48 1.79 -1.57
CA GLU A 214 -0.81 1.55 -2.20
C GLU A 214 -1.23 2.72 -3.11
N THR A 215 -0.94 3.96 -2.71
CA THR A 215 -1.19 5.12 -3.58
C THR A 215 -0.35 5.01 -4.84
N ALA A 216 0.94 4.68 -4.74
CA ALA A 216 1.83 4.50 -5.87
C ALA A 216 1.38 3.34 -6.78
N ALA A 217 1.00 2.19 -6.21
CA ALA A 217 0.53 1.04 -6.98
C ALA A 217 -0.77 1.31 -7.77
N ASN A 218 -1.58 2.25 -7.30
CA ASN A 218 -2.83 2.64 -7.94
C ASN A 218 -2.74 4.00 -8.66
N TRP A 219 -1.54 4.60 -8.67
CA TRP A 219 -1.33 5.85 -9.40
C TRP A 219 -1.41 5.60 -10.90
N PRO A 220 -2.26 6.33 -11.64
CA PRO A 220 -2.38 6.12 -13.08
C PRO A 220 -1.18 6.74 -13.80
N ASP A 221 -0.18 5.96 -14.16
CA ASP A 221 1.04 6.41 -14.87
C ASP A 221 1.15 5.82 -16.30
N ARG A 222 0.02 5.63 -17.00
CA ARG A 222 -0.05 5.12 -18.36
C ARG A 222 -0.56 6.21 -19.32
N ASP A 223 -0.51 5.93 -20.63
CA ASP A 223 -1.09 6.77 -21.67
C ASP A 223 -0.49 8.18 -21.80
N TRP A 224 0.84 8.25 -21.68
CA TRP A 224 1.59 9.47 -21.97
C TRP A 224 1.59 9.78 -23.47
N THR A 225 1.31 11.04 -23.82
CA THR A 225 1.34 11.54 -25.20
C THR A 225 2.72 12.13 -25.48
N PRO A 226 3.46 11.66 -26.49
CA PRO A 226 4.74 12.24 -26.88
C PRO A 226 4.55 13.59 -27.57
N LEU A 227 5.45 14.53 -27.29
CA LEU A 227 5.55 15.81 -27.98
C LEU A 227 6.95 15.97 -28.59
N PRO A 228 7.06 16.50 -29.81
CA PRO A 228 8.33 16.75 -30.49
C PRO A 228 9.01 18.06 -30.01
N VAL A 229 8.39 18.78 -29.09
CA VAL A 229 8.89 20.07 -28.60
C VAL A 229 9.41 19.94 -27.17
N PRO A 230 10.45 20.73 -26.78
CA PRO A 230 10.91 20.83 -25.40
C PRO A 230 9.83 21.38 -24.47
N ILE A 231 9.94 21.07 -23.19
CA ILE A 231 8.99 21.53 -22.17
C ILE A 231 8.85 23.08 -22.15
N ALA A 232 9.92 23.83 -22.38
CA ALA A 232 9.90 25.29 -22.40
C ALA A 232 9.00 25.83 -23.51
N GLU A 233 9.06 25.23 -24.69
CA GLU A 233 8.18 25.59 -25.81
C GLU A 233 6.73 25.17 -25.53
N ALA A 234 6.51 23.99 -24.97
CA ALA A 234 5.19 23.55 -24.53
C ALA A 234 4.57 24.52 -23.51
N ALA A 235 5.34 24.94 -22.52
CA ALA A 235 4.92 25.93 -21.52
C ALA A 235 4.56 27.28 -22.12
N ALA A 236 5.35 27.78 -23.06
CA ALA A 236 5.05 29.03 -23.77
C ALA A 236 3.71 28.99 -24.55
N ARG A 237 3.22 27.80 -24.93
CA ARG A 237 1.95 27.61 -25.65
C ARG A 237 0.72 27.62 -24.73
N VAL A 238 0.87 27.23 -23.47
CA VAL A 238 -0.28 27.01 -22.57
C VAL A 238 -0.23 27.84 -21.29
N GLY A 239 0.92 28.31 -20.92
CA GLY A 239 1.17 29.03 -19.66
C GLY A 239 1.75 28.14 -18.56
N PRO A 240 2.44 28.74 -17.58
CA PRO A 240 3.15 28.02 -16.52
C PRO A 240 2.21 27.25 -15.59
N ASP A 241 1.00 27.75 -15.35
CA ASP A 241 0.05 27.16 -14.43
C ASP A 241 -0.63 25.90 -14.98
N ASP A 242 -0.66 25.77 -16.33
CA ASP A 242 -1.28 24.66 -17.00
C ASP A 242 -0.35 23.45 -17.18
N LEU A 243 0.96 23.62 -16.99
CA LEU A 243 1.96 22.58 -17.20
C LEU A 243 2.77 22.33 -15.94
N VAL A 244 2.64 21.15 -15.36
CA VAL A 244 3.30 20.77 -14.12
C VAL A 244 4.26 19.63 -14.35
N ARG A 245 5.55 19.88 -14.12
CA ARG A 245 6.61 18.87 -14.26
C ARG A 245 6.60 17.88 -13.10
N VAL A 246 6.72 16.57 -13.41
CA VAL A 246 6.57 15.46 -12.44
C VAL A 246 7.62 14.35 -12.61
N ASP A 247 8.67 14.60 -13.35
CA ASP A 247 9.73 13.64 -13.66
C ASP A 247 10.86 13.59 -12.61
N GLU A 248 11.93 12.87 -12.93
CA GLU A 248 13.13 12.72 -12.11
C GLU A 248 13.79 14.08 -11.77
N ARG A 249 13.72 15.06 -12.70
CA ARG A 249 14.25 16.38 -12.44
C ARG A 249 13.39 17.18 -11.46
N ALA A 250 12.07 17.03 -11.54
CA ALA A 250 11.17 17.60 -10.53
C ALA A 250 11.44 16.97 -9.15
N ALA A 251 11.67 15.67 -9.09
CA ALA A 251 12.06 14.99 -7.86
C ALA A 251 13.43 15.48 -7.33
N THR A 252 14.41 15.73 -8.21
CA THR A 252 15.72 16.26 -7.82
C THR A 252 15.59 17.66 -7.22
N LEU A 253 14.71 18.53 -7.76
CA LEU A 253 14.39 19.82 -7.15
C LEU A 253 13.73 19.66 -5.78
N GLY A 254 13.02 18.58 -5.54
CA GLY A 254 12.46 18.21 -4.23
C GLY A 254 13.42 17.46 -3.31
N GLY A 255 14.73 17.36 -3.65
CA GLY A 255 15.75 16.76 -2.81
C GLY A 255 16.13 15.32 -3.14
N ALA A 256 15.53 14.68 -4.16
CA ALA A 256 15.93 13.32 -4.57
C ALA A 256 17.35 13.30 -5.16
N ARG A 257 18.12 12.28 -4.80
CA ARG A 257 19.49 12.07 -5.29
C ARG A 257 19.47 11.15 -6.51
N ILE A 258 19.05 11.66 -7.65
CA ILE A 258 18.95 10.87 -8.89
C ILE A 258 20.14 11.17 -9.79
N ALA A 259 20.99 10.18 -10.04
CA ALA A 259 22.01 10.26 -11.06
C ALA A 259 21.36 10.02 -12.44
N ALA A 260 21.04 11.08 -13.16
CA ALA A 260 20.54 10.97 -14.54
C ALA A 260 21.72 10.97 -15.52
N ALA A 261 21.87 9.90 -16.28
CA ALA A 261 22.79 9.85 -17.41
C ALA A 261 22.09 10.48 -18.64
N GLY A 262 22.26 11.79 -18.83
CA GLY A 262 21.73 12.52 -19.98
C GLY A 262 20.41 13.28 -19.74
N GLU A 263 19.96 14.03 -20.73
CA GLU A 263 18.66 14.71 -20.73
C GLU A 263 17.57 13.73 -21.17
N LEU A 264 16.77 13.28 -20.21
CA LEU A 264 15.57 12.52 -20.51
C LEU A 264 14.44 13.48 -20.93
N PRO A 265 13.54 13.07 -21.87
CA PRO A 265 12.35 13.84 -22.19
C PRO A 265 11.52 14.13 -20.94
N ALA A 266 11.21 15.41 -20.75
CA ALA A 266 10.44 15.85 -19.59
C ALA A 266 9.05 15.21 -19.54
N ARG A 267 8.53 14.92 -18.34
CA ARG A 267 7.15 14.43 -18.12
C ARG A 267 6.33 15.44 -17.35
N CYS A 268 5.18 15.81 -17.92
CA CYS A 268 4.34 16.86 -17.36
C CYS A 268 2.87 16.46 -17.31
N TYR A 269 2.21 16.81 -16.21
CA TYR A 269 0.76 16.84 -16.16
C TYR A 269 0.24 18.15 -16.74
N VAL A 270 -0.89 18.05 -17.46
CA VAL A 270 -1.61 19.20 -18.01
C VAL A 270 -2.90 19.37 -17.21
N ARG A 271 -3.10 20.57 -16.62
CA ARG A 271 -4.21 20.84 -15.70
C ARG A 271 -5.53 21.07 -16.40
N SER A 272 -5.51 21.80 -17.51
CA SER A 272 -6.76 22.16 -18.19
C SER A 272 -6.99 21.39 -19.49
N PRO A 273 -8.25 21.03 -19.79
CA PRO A 273 -8.59 20.39 -21.08
C PRO A 273 -8.27 21.29 -22.30
N GLY A 274 -8.30 22.62 -22.11
CA GLY A 274 -7.94 23.57 -23.15
C GLY A 274 -6.46 23.52 -23.51
N ALA A 275 -5.58 23.53 -22.49
CA ALA A 275 -4.15 23.35 -22.67
C ALA A 275 -3.80 21.99 -23.29
N LEU A 276 -4.45 20.94 -22.82
CA LEU A 276 -4.24 19.58 -23.36
C LEU A 276 -4.56 19.52 -24.87
N ARG A 277 -5.67 20.13 -25.32
CA ARG A 277 -6.01 20.20 -26.76
C ARG A 277 -4.95 20.97 -27.55
N ARG A 278 -4.48 22.12 -27.04
CA ARG A 278 -3.42 22.91 -27.70
C ARG A 278 -2.11 22.15 -27.82
N LEU A 279 -1.72 21.42 -26.78
CA LEU A 279 -0.49 20.62 -26.82
C LEU A 279 -0.62 19.38 -27.72
N ARG A 280 -1.77 18.74 -27.73
CA ARG A 280 -2.04 17.60 -28.61
C ARG A 280 -2.00 17.97 -30.09
N SER A 281 -2.27 19.21 -30.44
CA SER A 281 -2.14 19.66 -31.86
C SER A 281 -0.68 19.75 -32.33
N LEU A 282 0.30 19.65 -31.42
CA LEU A 282 1.74 19.61 -31.74
C LEU A 282 2.26 18.19 -31.96
N VAL A 283 1.44 17.17 -31.69
CA VAL A 283 1.87 15.78 -31.85
C VAL A 283 2.25 15.49 -33.28
N ASP A 284 3.51 15.13 -33.50
CA ASP A 284 4.02 14.61 -34.75
C ASP A 284 4.73 13.28 -34.45
N ARG A 285 4.34 12.23 -35.16
CA ARG A 285 4.86 10.87 -34.96
C ARG A 285 6.18 10.63 -35.65
N ASP A 286 6.54 11.46 -36.60
CA ASP A 286 7.77 11.35 -37.36
C ASP A 286 8.93 12.11 -36.72
N GLU A 287 8.63 12.96 -35.74
CA GLU A 287 9.62 13.74 -35.01
C GLU A 287 10.02 13.06 -33.69
N PRO A 288 11.28 13.22 -33.25
CA PRO A 288 11.76 12.63 -31.98
C PRO A 288 11.05 13.25 -30.79
N THR A 289 10.67 12.39 -29.83
CA THR A 289 10.03 12.82 -28.58
C THR A 289 11.00 13.64 -27.72
N ARG A 290 10.59 14.87 -27.37
CA ARG A 290 11.34 15.78 -26.48
C ARG A 290 10.67 16.01 -25.14
N SER A 291 9.36 15.78 -25.06
CA SER A 291 8.62 15.78 -23.79
C SER A 291 7.41 14.85 -23.85
N TRP A 292 6.88 14.53 -22.70
CA TRP A 292 5.67 13.72 -22.55
C TRP A 292 4.63 14.49 -21.77
N ILE A 293 3.39 14.45 -22.22
CA ILE A 293 2.26 15.08 -21.52
C ILE A 293 1.16 14.07 -21.25
N ARG A 294 0.40 14.32 -20.20
CA ARG A 294 -0.88 13.67 -19.96
C ARG A 294 -1.80 14.57 -19.13
N PRO A 295 -3.14 14.37 -19.16
CA PRO A 295 -4.02 15.06 -18.23
C PRO A 295 -3.67 14.69 -16.79
N SER A 296 -3.76 15.66 -15.87
CA SER A 296 -3.58 15.37 -14.43
C SER A 296 -4.59 14.31 -13.97
N PRO A 297 -4.16 13.29 -13.23
CA PRO A 297 -5.06 12.29 -12.65
C PRO A 297 -5.89 12.82 -11.49
N VAL A 298 -5.54 13.99 -10.97
CA VAL A 298 -6.19 14.68 -9.84
C VAL A 298 -6.47 16.14 -10.22
N GLU A 299 -7.54 16.71 -9.70
CA GLU A 299 -7.84 18.13 -9.91
C GLU A 299 -7.07 19.00 -8.92
N TRP A 300 -6.98 18.55 -7.65
CA TRP A 300 -6.09 19.15 -6.66
C TRP A 300 -4.67 18.62 -6.88
N LEU A 301 -3.88 19.38 -7.61
CA LEU A 301 -2.49 19.04 -7.95
C LEU A 301 -1.53 19.86 -7.09
N PRO A 302 -0.91 19.29 -6.04
CA PRO A 302 -0.01 20.03 -5.19
C PRO A 302 1.28 20.41 -5.91
N LEU A 303 1.69 21.66 -5.72
CA LEU A 303 2.87 22.24 -6.32
C LEU A 303 4.01 22.38 -5.30
N ASN A 304 5.22 22.51 -5.81
CA ASN A 304 6.39 22.83 -5.01
C ASN A 304 6.57 24.36 -4.95
N ASP A 305 6.17 24.95 -3.83
CA ASP A 305 6.22 26.40 -3.61
C ASP A 305 7.66 26.94 -3.49
N GLU A 306 8.65 26.09 -3.24
CA GLU A 306 10.07 26.47 -3.20
C GLU A 306 10.64 26.69 -4.61
N HIS A 307 9.97 26.19 -5.64
CA HIS A 307 10.39 26.29 -7.04
C HIS A 307 9.25 26.82 -7.92
N PRO A 308 8.86 28.07 -7.74
CA PRO A 308 7.85 28.69 -8.60
C PRO A 308 8.38 28.85 -10.04
N PRO A 309 7.50 28.95 -11.03
CA PRO A 309 7.90 29.22 -12.41
C PRO A 309 8.73 30.52 -12.52
N ASP A 310 9.82 30.45 -13.29
CA ASP A 310 10.70 31.57 -13.59
C ASP A 310 11.05 31.65 -15.08
N ALA A 311 11.93 32.58 -15.48
CA ALA A 311 12.34 32.74 -16.87
C ALA A 311 13.14 31.55 -17.42
N GLN A 312 13.81 30.77 -16.58
CA GLN A 312 14.56 29.58 -16.94
C GLN A 312 13.70 28.30 -16.91
N HIS A 313 12.70 28.31 -16.04
CA HIS A 313 11.79 27.20 -15.82
C HIS A 313 10.33 27.69 -15.91
N PRO A 314 9.83 27.98 -17.15
CA PRO A 314 8.50 28.56 -17.34
C PRO A 314 7.37 27.52 -17.18
N TRP A 315 7.45 26.64 -16.21
CA TRP A 315 6.46 25.62 -15.84
C TRP A 315 6.44 25.43 -14.32
N SER A 316 5.33 25.00 -13.80
CA SER A 316 5.21 24.62 -12.40
C SER A 316 5.91 23.27 -12.11
N VAL A 317 6.40 23.09 -10.90
CA VAL A 317 6.98 21.85 -10.41
C VAL A 317 6.02 21.21 -9.41
N ALA A 318 5.79 19.91 -9.52
CA ALA A 318 4.95 19.18 -8.58
C ALA A 318 5.60 19.09 -7.20
N HIS A 319 4.77 19.01 -6.16
CA HIS A 319 5.22 18.76 -4.80
C HIS A 319 6.07 17.48 -4.73
N PRO A 320 7.15 17.44 -3.91
CA PRO A 320 8.03 16.28 -3.81
C PRO A 320 7.32 14.96 -3.56
N MET A 321 6.31 14.94 -2.68
CA MET A 321 5.52 13.74 -2.40
C MET A 321 4.77 13.23 -3.65
N LEU A 322 4.22 14.10 -4.47
CA LEU A 322 3.57 13.71 -5.73
C LEU A 322 4.60 13.12 -6.70
N CYS A 323 5.78 13.73 -6.82
CA CYS A 323 6.87 13.16 -7.62
C CYS A 323 7.28 11.77 -7.13
N ALA A 324 7.37 11.58 -5.81
CA ALA A 324 7.71 10.29 -5.21
C ALA A 324 6.64 9.21 -5.52
N VAL A 325 5.36 9.52 -5.33
CA VAL A 325 4.24 8.61 -5.67
C VAL A 325 4.27 8.23 -7.14
N ARG A 326 4.45 9.20 -8.04
CA ARG A 326 4.52 8.96 -9.47
C ARG A 326 5.76 8.13 -9.86
N LEU A 327 6.92 8.40 -9.29
CA LEU A 327 8.13 7.60 -9.55
C LEU A 327 7.97 6.18 -9.02
N ALA A 328 7.44 6.01 -7.82
CA ALA A 328 7.19 4.69 -7.22
C ALA A 328 6.17 3.84 -8.00
N ALA A 329 5.34 4.45 -8.85
CA ALA A 329 4.45 3.73 -9.76
C ALA A 329 5.20 3.02 -10.90
N ASP A 330 6.48 3.38 -11.17
CA ASP A 330 7.35 2.66 -12.11
C ASP A 330 7.88 1.37 -11.44
N PRO A 331 7.49 0.17 -11.92
CA PRO A 331 7.89 -1.08 -11.30
C PRO A 331 9.38 -1.41 -11.47
N ALA A 332 10.09 -0.75 -12.41
CA ALA A 332 11.47 -1.10 -12.72
C ALA A 332 12.49 -0.44 -11.78
N ARG A 333 12.41 0.87 -11.59
CA ARG A 333 13.40 1.65 -10.81
C ARG A 333 12.79 2.57 -9.79
N GLY A 334 11.50 2.80 -9.86
CA GLY A 334 10.84 3.82 -9.06
C GLY A 334 10.97 3.57 -7.56
N ARG A 335 10.89 2.30 -7.15
CA ARG A 335 11.00 1.92 -5.74
C ARG A 335 12.37 2.24 -5.16
N GLU A 336 13.45 1.83 -5.87
CA GLU A 336 14.83 2.09 -5.46
C GLU A 336 15.09 3.61 -5.29
N ILE A 337 14.66 4.40 -6.28
CA ILE A 337 14.82 5.86 -6.25
C ILE A 337 14.12 6.46 -5.02
N VAL A 338 12.92 6.03 -4.72
CA VAL A 338 12.12 6.58 -3.63
C VAL A 338 12.64 6.14 -2.27
N GLU A 339 13.11 4.90 -2.13
CA GLU A 339 13.77 4.38 -0.93
C GLU A 339 15.08 5.14 -0.65
N ASP A 340 15.92 5.37 -1.69
CA ASP A 340 17.15 6.16 -1.57
C ASP A 340 16.88 7.63 -1.25
N TRP A 341 15.77 8.17 -1.71
CA TRP A 341 15.36 9.54 -1.39
C TRP A 341 14.95 9.69 0.09
N GLY A 342 14.40 8.64 0.69
CA GLY A 342 13.95 8.66 2.07
C GLY A 342 12.74 9.57 2.34
N ILE A 343 11.97 9.90 1.31
CA ILE A 343 10.81 10.80 1.40
C ILE A 343 9.55 10.09 1.95
N VAL A 344 9.52 8.76 1.89
CA VAL A 344 8.36 7.98 2.35
C VAL A 344 8.23 8.16 3.86
N PRO A 345 7.10 8.70 4.34
CA PRO A 345 6.92 8.88 5.76
C PRO A 345 6.92 7.52 6.47
N THR A 346 7.74 7.38 7.49
CA THR A 346 7.64 6.27 8.44
C THR A 346 6.63 6.66 9.50
N GLY A 347 5.69 5.78 9.84
CA GLY A 347 4.72 6.06 10.90
C GLY A 347 5.46 6.51 12.17
N ALA A 348 4.97 7.55 12.83
CA ALA A 348 5.49 7.96 14.11
C ALA A 348 5.45 6.73 15.05
N GLU A 349 6.58 6.39 15.68
CA GLU A 349 6.55 5.48 16.83
C GLU A 349 5.50 6.02 17.81
N PRO A 350 4.58 5.18 18.29
CA PRO A 350 3.68 5.62 19.35
C PRO A 350 4.54 6.16 20.48
N ALA A 351 4.39 7.45 20.78
CA ALA A 351 5.04 8.05 21.94
C ALA A 351 4.69 7.18 23.13
N ASP A 352 5.71 6.64 23.78
CA ASP A 352 5.60 5.87 25.00
C ASP A 352 4.87 6.74 26.04
N PRO A 353 3.79 6.26 26.67
CA PRO A 353 3.00 7.03 27.62
C PRO A 353 3.72 7.29 28.94
#